data_f56b50db71f9874d2a3f50104c7fed29
#
_entry.id   f56b50db71f9874d2a3f50104c7fed29
#
_cell.length_a   1.000
_cell.length_b   1.000
_cell.length_c   1.000
_cell.angle_alpha   90.00
_cell.angle_beta   90.00
_cell.angle_gamma   90.00
#
_symmetry.space_group_name_H-M   'P 1'
#
loop_
_entity.id
_entity.type
_entity.pdbx_description
1 polymer ?
#
loop_
_entity_poly.entity_id
_entity_poly.type
_entity_poly.pdbx_seq_one_letter_code
_entity_poly.pdbx_strand_id
1 'polypeptide(L)'
;VALTVTENEDVSGFMVVQGDAYDSESTDGIWLSDRYAGANNIAAGDKLTLEYKNFEIKGEVKGLIKASEHMVCVRDETQIMPDYDTYGYAYISPVFYEKAAGFEYYPQINVISDMSKKAFTDEADDALDRTLLILSKDENTSYAGADSEIEEGKTMGSILPVLFLLIAVLTM
;
A
#
# COMPACT_ATOMS: atom_id res chain seq x y z
N VAL A 1 8.96 -3.85 8.17
CA VAL A 1 8.44 -3.04 7.06
C VAL A 1 8.06 -3.98 5.92
N ALA A 2 6.84 -3.86 5.37
CA ALA A 2 6.48 -4.48 4.10
C ALA A 2 7.12 -3.67 2.96
N LEU A 3 7.72 -4.35 1.99
CA LEU A 3 8.40 -3.72 0.87
C LEU A 3 7.65 -3.99 -0.43
N THR A 4 7.27 -2.94 -1.12
CA THR A 4 6.65 -2.98 -2.44
C THR A 4 7.62 -2.44 -3.48
N VAL A 5 7.83 -3.19 -4.55
CA VAL A 5 8.60 -2.77 -5.72
C VAL A 5 7.60 -2.39 -6.80
N THR A 6 7.66 -1.17 -7.31
CA THR A 6 6.70 -0.69 -8.31
C THR A 6 7.36 0.19 -9.36
N GLU A 7 6.88 0.11 -10.60
CA GLU A 7 7.30 0.98 -11.69
C GLU A 7 6.55 2.32 -11.69
N ASN A 8 5.30 2.30 -11.19
CA ASN A 8 4.41 3.46 -11.21
C ASN A 8 3.36 3.38 -10.10
N GLU A 9 2.50 4.39 -10.03
CA GLU A 9 1.43 4.50 -9.04
C GLU A 9 0.10 3.88 -9.48
N ASP A 10 0.05 3.24 -10.66
CA ASP A 10 -1.22 2.79 -11.27
C ASP A 10 -1.79 1.54 -10.59
N VAL A 11 -0.91 0.61 -10.21
CA VAL A 11 -1.33 -0.67 -9.61
C VAL A 11 -1.49 -0.56 -8.09
N SER A 12 -0.48 -0.01 -7.42
CA SER A 12 -0.44 0.18 -5.96
C SER A 12 -0.41 1.68 -5.67
N GLY A 13 -1.57 2.33 -5.83
CA GLY A 13 -1.70 3.78 -5.71
C GLY A 13 -1.27 4.31 -4.34
N PHE A 14 -0.37 5.27 -4.35
CA PHE A 14 0.07 5.99 -3.15
C PHE A 14 0.21 7.49 -3.43
N MET A 15 0.30 8.26 -2.37
CA MET A 15 0.46 9.71 -2.44
C MET A 15 1.68 10.10 -1.62
N VAL A 16 2.60 10.84 -2.21
CA VAL A 16 3.70 11.47 -1.50
C VAL A 16 3.16 12.65 -0.70
N VAL A 17 3.35 12.63 0.61
CA VAL A 17 2.90 13.68 1.54
C VAL A 17 4.03 14.60 1.97
N GLN A 18 5.28 14.15 1.85
CA GLN A 18 6.48 14.92 2.15
C GLN A 18 7.68 14.38 1.40
N GLY A 19 8.61 15.24 1.01
CA GLY A 19 9.83 14.87 0.27
C GLY A 19 9.64 14.89 -1.23
N ASP A 20 10.45 14.10 -1.95
CA ASP A 20 10.51 14.07 -3.40
C ASP A 20 9.38 13.20 -3.98
N ALA A 21 8.91 13.55 -5.17
CA ALA A 21 8.01 12.70 -5.95
C ALA A 21 8.64 11.33 -6.20
N TYR A 22 7.78 10.32 -6.43
CA TYR A 22 8.27 8.98 -6.74
C TYR A 22 9.06 8.97 -8.04
N ASP A 23 10.19 8.26 -8.03
CA ASP A 23 11.08 8.09 -9.18
C ASP A 23 11.36 6.59 -9.38
N SER A 24 10.76 6.02 -10.44
CA SER A 24 10.92 4.61 -10.81
C SER A 24 12.34 4.24 -11.26
N GLU A 25 13.17 5.22 -11.61
CA GLU A 25 14.56 5.05 -12.00
C GLU A 25 15.55 5.26 -10.82
N SER A 26 15.03 5.59 -9.64
CA SER A 26 15.87 5.81 -8.46
C SER A 26 16.67 4.56 -8.10
N THR A 27 17.96 4.73 -7.82
CA THR A 27 18.89 3.64 -7.49
C THR A 27 19.16 3.46 -5.99
N ASP A 28 18.57 4.31 -5.16
CA ASP A 28 18.76 4.35 -3.70
C ASP A 28 17.55 4.89 -2.93
N GLY A 29 16.47 5.29 -3.62
CA GLY A 29 15.32 5.93 -3.02
C GLY A 29 14.37 4.97 -2.32
N ILE A 30 13.96 5.35 -1.11
CA ILE A 30 12.94 4.68 -0.31
C ILE A 30 11.81 5.67 -0.06
N TRP A 31 10.58 5.32 -0.45
CA TRP A 31 9.36 6.05 -0.09
C TRP A 31 8.68 5.32 1.05
N LEU A 32 8.75 5.90 2.25
CA LEU A 32 8.38 5.25 3.50
C LEU A 32 7.01 5.70 3.99
N SER A 33 6.25 4.82 4.62
CA SER A 33 5.01 5.15 5.31
C SER A 33 5.19 6.34 6.27
N ASP A 34 4.37 7.38 6.14
CA ASP A 34 4.43 8.59 6.96
C ASP A 34 4.22 8.31 8.44
N ARG A 35 3.31 7.39 8.77
CA ARG A 35 3.02 7.03 10.16
C ARG A 35 4.14 6.23 10.80
N TYR A 36 4.72 5.27 10.07
CA TYR A 36 5.88 4.53 10.56
C TYR A 36 7.09 5.45 10.74
N ALA A 37 7.33 6.33 9.77
CA ALA A 37 8.40 7.32 9.84
C ALA A 37 8.23 8.25 11.04
N GLY A 38 7.02 8.77 11.28
CA GLY A 38 6.72 9.62 12.43
C GLY A 38 6.91 8.93 13.78
N ALA A 39 6.47 7.68 13.92
CA ALA A 39 6.64 6.88 15.14
C ALA A 39 8.12 6.60 15.45
N ASN A 40 8.93 6.40 14.39
CA ASN A 40 10.35 6.07 14.52
C ASN A 40 11.30 7.29 14.38
N ASN A 41 10.76 8.51 14.30
CA ASN A 41 11.54 9.75 14.12
C ASN A 41 12.44 9.73 12.85
N ILE A 42 11.93 9.16 11.77
CA ILE A 42 12.61 9.10 10.47
C ILE A 42 12.09 10.23 9.59
N ALA A 43 12.98 10.96 8.95
CA ALA A 43 12.65 12.05 8.04
C ALA A 43 13.15 11.79 6.61
N ALA A 44 12.60 12.52 5.63
CA ALA A 44 13.16 12.55 4.29
C ALA A 44 14.62 13.07 4.34
N GLY A 45 15.52 12.38 3.64
CA GLY A 45 16.96 12.58 3.66
C GLY A 45 17.70 11.61 4.59
N ASP A 46 17.02 10.90 5.50
CA ASP A 46 17.67 9.94 6.37
C ASP A 46 18.06 8.66 5.61
N LYS A 47 19.17 8.05 6.03
CA LYS A 47 19.60 6.75 5.52
C LYS A 47 18.94 5.63 6.29
N LEU A 48 18.35 4.71 5.56
CA LEU A 48 17.63 3.58 6.11
C LEU A 48 18.22 2.26 5.60
N THR A 49 18.31 1.28 6.48
CA THR A 49 18.64 -0.11 6.11
C THR A 49 17.41 -0.97 6.35
N LEU A 50 16.91 -1.60 5.30
CA LEU A 50 15.86 -2.60 5.35
C LEU A 50 16.50 -3.99 5.36
N GLU A 51 16.19 -4.79 6.37
CA GLU A 51 16.74 -6.12 6.53
C GLU A 51 15.66 -7.20 6.39
N TYR A 52 15.96 -8.23 5.61
CA TYR A 52 15.12 -9.43 5.52
C TYR A 52 15.99 -10.68 5.44
N LYS A 53 15.98 -11.49 6.52
CA LYS A 53 16.87 -12.65 6.67
C LYS A 53 18.34 -12.23 6.53
N ASN A 54 19.01 -12.66 5.45
CA ASN A 54 20.41 -12.37 5.16
C ASN A 54 20.57 -11.28 4.08
N PHE A 55 19.53 -10.56 3.79
CA PHE A 55 19.47 -9.57 2.72
C PHE A 55 19.24 -8.17 3.29
N GLU A 56 20.06 -7.21 2.87
CA GLU A 56 20.00 -5.82 3.29
C GLU A 56 19.83 -4.90 2.08
N ILE A 57 18.86 -3.99 2.16
CA ILE A 57 18.71 -2.88 1.23
C ILE A 57 19.06 -1.59 1.96
N LYS A 58 20.10 -0.90 1.49
CA LYS A 58 20.53 0.39 2.06
C LYS A 58 20.18 1.52 1.12
N GLY A 59 19.36 2.44 1.57
CA GLY A 59 18.89 3.55 0.76
C GLY A 59 18.68 4.82 1.58
N GLU A 60 18.21 5.84 0.90
CA GLU A 60 17.84 7.14 1.47
C GLU A 60 16.32 7.32 1.39
N VAL A 61 15.71 7.75 2.46
CA VAL A 61 14.28 8.10 2.47
C VAL A 61 14.08 9.36 1.62
N LYS A 62 13.60 9.21 0.40
CA LYS A 62 13.33 10.32 -0.52
C LYS A 62 11.98 10.98 -0.26
N GLY A 63 11.01 10.18 0.20
CA GLY A 63 9.68 10.70 0.48
C GLY A 63 8.93 9.91 1.54
N LEU A 64 7.94 10.56 2.14
CA LEU A 64 6.97 9.95 3.03
C LEU A 64 5.64 9.80 2.29
N ILE A 65 5.01 8.65 2.40
CA ILE A 65 3.85 8.27 1.59
C ILE A 65 2.67 7.76 2.41
N LYS A 66 1.49 7.88 1.79
CA LYS A 66 0.27 7.17 2.19
C LYS A 66 -0.19 6.30 1.03
N ALA A 67 -0.45 5.04 1.27
CA ALA A 67 -0.92 4.09 0.27
C ALA A 67 -2.31 3.56 0.64
N SER A 68 -3.20 3.47 -0.36
CA SER A 68 -4.57 3.03 -0.17
C SER A 68 -4.67 1.56 0.27
N GLU A 69 -3.79 0.71 -0.25
CA GLU A 69 -3.74 -0.72 0.11
C GLU A 69 -3.25 -0.98 1.55
N HIS A 70 -2.69 0.05 2.20
CA HIS A 70 -2.21 0.01 3.59
C HIS A 70 -3.01 0.94 4.51
N MET A 71 -4.27 1.24 4.18
CA MET A 71 -5.13 2.07 5.03
C MET A 71 -5.26 1.47 6.43
N VAL A 72 -5.42 0.14 6.51
CA VAL A 72 -5.30 -0.63 7.76
C VAL A 72 -3.94 -1.32 7.75
N CYS A 73 -2.91 -0.64 8.30
CA CYS A 73 -1.53 -1.12 8.29
C CYS A 73 -1.27 -2.05 9.47
N VAL A 74 -1.66 -3.30 9.34
CA VAL A 74 -1.41 -4.37 10.32
C VAL A 74 -0.46 -5.42 9.74
N ARG A 75 0.30 -6.07 10.60
CA ARG A 75 1.27 -7.09 10.18
C ARG A 75 0.60 -8.36 9.68
N ASP A 76 -0.48 -8.74 10.34
CA ASP A 76 -1.26 -9.93 10.04
C ASP A 76 -2.70 -9.78 10.59
N GLU A 77 -3.57 -10.70 10.22
CA GLU A 77 -5.00 -10.67 10.58
C GLU A 77 -5.28 -10.82 12.08
N THR A 78 -4.30 -11.21 12.89
CA THR A 78 -4.45 -11.33 14.34
C THR A 78 -4.26 -9.99 15.06
N GLN A 79 -3.68 -9.01 14.38
CA GLN A 79 -3.45 -7.69 14.90
C GLN A 79 -4.69 -6.80 14.69
N ILE A 80 -5.34 -6.42 15.78
CA ILE A 80 -6.60 -5.65 15.75
C ILE A 80 -6.36 -4.17 15.46
N MET A 81 -5.22 -3.62 15.91
CA MET A 81 -4.88 -2.20 15.71
C MET A 81 -3.50 -2.05 15.12
N PRO A 82 -3.28 -1.04 14.25
CA PRO A 82 -1.96 -0.73 13.73
C PRO A 82 -0.97 -0.41 14.84
N ASP A 83 0.24 -0.92 14.70
CA ASP A 83 1.38 -0.63 15.56
C ASP A 83 2.50 -0.03 14.68
N TYR A 84 2.48 1.28 14.53
CA TYR A 84 3.41 2.00 13.68
C TYR A 84 4.83 2.09 14.25
N ASP A 85 5.06 1.75 15.51
CA ASP A 85 6.41 1.67 16.08
C ASP A 85 7.16 0.46 15.50
N THR A 86 6.45 -0.64 15.23
CA THR A 86 7.07 -1.90 14.81
C THR A 86 6.77 -2.29 13.37
N TYR A 87 5.69 -1.77 12.76
CA TYR A 87 5.26 -2.17 11.43
C TYR A 87 4.85 -0.99 10.55
N GLY A 88 5.31 -1.00 9.32
CA GLY A 88 5.01 -0.03 8.28
C GLY A 88 5.26 -0.62 6.91
N TYR A 89 5.20 0.21 5.88
CA TYR A 89 5.45 -0.16 4.49
C TYR A 89 6.38 0.84 3.82
N ALA A 90 7.05 0.38 2.79
CA ALA A 90 7.93 1.19 1.95
C ALA A 90 7.81 0.78 0.49
N TYR A 91 8.00 1.75 -0.40
CA TYR A 91 8.02 1.57 -1.84
C TYR A 91 9.42 1.89 -2.35
N ILE A 92 9.92 1.07 -3.27
CA ILE A 92 11.19 1.29 -3.97
C ILE A 92 11.02 1.01 -5.47
N SER A 93 11.94 1.53 -6.25
CA SER A 93 12.00 1.27 -7.69
C SER A 93 12.45 -0.14 -8.01
N PRO A 94 12.07 -0.73 -9.16
CA PRO A 94 12.64 -1.97 -9.68
C PRO A 94 14.16 -1.88 -9.85
N VAL A 95 14.66 -0.76 -10.35
CA VAL A 95 16.10 -0.51 -10.55
C VAL A 95 16.88 -0.61 -9.25
N PHE A 96 16.34 -0.03 -8.17
CA PHE A 96 16.97 -0.12 -6.86
C PHE A 96 16.92 -1.53 -6.30
N TYR A 97 15.77 -2.20 -6.44
CA TYR A 97 15.61 -3.59 -5.97
C TYR A 97 16.59 -4.54 -6.68
N GLU A 98 16.66 -4.52 -8.01
CA GLU A 98 17.57 -5.37 -8.78
C GLU A 98 19.03 -5.14 -8.41
N LYS A 99 19.44 -3.87 -8.29
CA LYS A 99 20.79 -3.48 -7.86
C LYS A 99 21.13 -4.00 -6.46
N ALA A 100 20.18 -3.96 -5.54
CA ALA A 100 20.40 -4.34 -4.14
C ALA A 100 20.28 -5.86 -3.94
N ALA A 101 19.30 -6.50 -4.57
CA ALA A 101 19.02 -7.91 -4.43
C ALA A 101 19.98 -8.79 -5.24
N GLY A 102 20.32 -8.37 -6.44
CA GLY A 102 21.12 -9.16 -7.38
C GLY A 102 20.38 -10.39 -7.93
N PHE A 103 19.08 -10.52 -7.66
CA PHE A 103 18.20 -11.57 -8.18
C PHE A 103 16.75 -11.09 -8.18
N GLU A 104 15.96 -11.66 -9.08
CA GLU A 104 14.51 -11.42 -9.13
C GLU A 104 13.78 -12.44 -8.27
N TYR A 105 13.08 -11.96 -7.25
CA TYR A 105 12.20 -12.79 -6.42
C TYR A 105 11.00 -11.97 -5.93
N TYR A 106 9.85 -12.28 -6.49
CA TYR A 106 8.59 -11.64 -6.14
C TYR A 106 7.63 -12.68 -5.57
N PRO A 107 7.43 -12.71 -4.24
CA PRO A 107 6.49 -13.64 -3.60
C PRO A 107 5.04 -13.32 -3.93
N GLN A 108 4.76 -12.07 -4.28
CA GLN A 108 3.45 -11.57 -4.69
C GLN A 108 3.61 -10.59 -5.84
N ILE A 109 2.72 -10.66 -6.80
CA ILE A 109 2.65 -9.74 -7.95
C ILE A 109 1.25 -9.15 -8.01
N ASN A 110 1.14 -7.83 -8.01
CA ASN A 110 -0.10 -7.11 -8.20
C ASN A 110 -0.26 -6.75 -9.67
N VAL A 111 -1.43 -7.03 -10.25
CA VAL A 111 -1.70 -6.82 -11.66
C VAL A 111 -3.04 -6.13 -11.85
N ILE A 112 -3.12 -5.19 -12.80
CA ILE A 112 -4.39 -4.67 -13.32
C ILE A 112 -4.74 -5.46 -14.58
N SER A 113 -5.96 -5.98 -14.64
CA SER A 113 -6.47 -6.72 -15.81
C SER A 113 -7.94 -6.42 -16.04
N ASP A 114 -8.33 -6.32 -17.30
CA ASP A 114 -9.73 -6.22 -17.74
C ASP A 114 -10.43 -7.59 -17.77
N MET A 115 -9.70 -8.66 -17.53
CA MET A 115 -10.20 -10.03 -17.56
C MET A 115 -11.01 -10.35 -16.30
N SER A 116 -11.98 -11.25 -16.42
CA SER A 116 -12.59 -11.85 -15.24
C SER A 116 -11.55 -12.68 -14.47
N LYS A 117 -11.68 -12.78 -13.15
CA LYS A 117 -10.78 -13.60 -12.32
C LYS A 117 -10.56 -14.99 -12.89
N LYS A 118 -11.65 -15.66 -13.34
CA LYS A 118 -11.56 -17.01 -13.91
C LYS A 118 -10.72 -17.05 -15.19
N ALA A 119 -10.96 -16.13 -16.12
CA ALA A 119 -10.22 -16.08 -17.38
C ALA A 119 -8.73 -15.77 -17.14
N PHE A 120 -8.44 -14.86 -16.21
CA PHE A 120 -7.06 -14.55 -15.80
C PHE A 120 -6.37 -15.76 -15.16
N THR A 121 -7.08 -16.51 -14.30
CA THR A 121 -6.53 -17.72 -13.66
C THR A 121 -6.20 -18.78 -14.68
N ASP A 122 -7.12 -19.07 -15.59
CA ASP A 122 -6.94 -20.09 -16.64
C ASP A 122 -5.71 -19.74 -17.52
N GLU A 123 -5.55 -18.48 -17.91
CA GLU A 123 -4.42 -18.03 -18.73
C GLU A 123 -3.10 -18.01 -17.95
N ALA A 124 -3.11 -17.61 -16.67
CA ALA A 124 -1.92 -17.59 -15.84
C ALA A 124 -1.41 -19.01 -15.50
N ASP A 125 -2.30 -19.97 -15.25
CA ASP A 125 -1.96 -21.37 -15.02
C ASP A 125 -1.34 -22.00 -16.27
N ASP A 126 -1.92 -21.71 -17.45
CA ASP A 126 -1.40 -22.20 -18.74
C ASP A 126 0.00 -21.58 -19.05
N ALA A 127 0.19 -20.29 -18.78
CA ALA A 127 1.44 -19.59 -19.09
C ALA A 127 2.60 -19.97 -18.17
N LEU A 128 2.32 -20.26 -16.90
CA LEU A 128 3.36 -20.45 -15.87
C LEU A 128 3.59 -21.93 -15.51
N ASP A 129 2.82 -22.85 -16.07
CA ASP A 129 2.88 -24.30 -15.77
C ASP A 129 2.88 -24.59 -14.26
N ARG A 130 2.11 -23.80 -13.51
CA ARG A 130 1.95 -23.96 -12.06
C ARG A 130 0.66 -23.29 -11.59
N THR A 131 0.05 -23.85 -10.56
CA THR A 131 -1.12 -23.24 -9.92
C THR A 131 -0.69 -22.06 -9.04
N LEU A 132 -1.32 -20.92 -9.27
CA LEU A 132 -1.15 -19.70 -8.48
C LEU A 132 -2.36 -19.47 -7.57
N LEU A 133 -2.10 -18.87 -6.41
CA LEU A 133 -3.17 -18.27 -5.62
C LEU A 133 -3.45 -16.88 -6.19
N ILE A 134 -4.58 -16.74 -6.88
CA ILE A 134 -5.02 -15.48 -7.46
C ILE A 134 -6.16 -14.90 -6.62
N LEU A 135 -5.93 -13.72 -6.05
CA LEU A 135 -6.90 -12.97 -5.28
C LEU A 135 -7.39 -11.77 -6.10
N SER A 136 -8.69 -11.54 -6.13
CA SER A 136 -9.24 -10.30 -6.66
C SER A 136 -9.12 -9.17 -5.65
N LYS A 137 -9.28 -7.93 -6.11
CA LYS A 137 -9.28 -6.74 -5.24
C LYS A 137 -10.27 -6.88 -4.08
N ASP A 138 -11.46 -7.40 -4.35
CA ASP A 138 -12.53 -7.54 -3.34
C ASP A 138 -12.21 -8.57 -2.26
N GLU A 139 -11.28 -9.49 -2.52
CA GLU A 139 -10.80 -10.48 -1.55
C GLU A 139 -9.62 -9.95 -0.72
N ASN A 140 -9.10 -8.77 -1.05
CA ASN A 140 -8.10 -8.09 -0.24
C ASN A 140 -8.79 -7.33 0.90
N THR A 141 -8.55 -7.73 2.14
CA THR A 141 -9.19 -7.17 3.35
C THR A 141 -8.94 -5.67 3.52
N SER A 142 -7.78 -5.16 3.09
CA SER A 142 -7.47 -3.73 3.15
C SER A 142 -8.33 -2.91 2.19
N TYR A 143 -8.56 -3.39 0.98
CA TYR A 143 -9.45 -2.74 0.02
C TYR A 143 -10.91 -2.84 0.44
N ALA A 144 -11.36 -4.01 0.90
CA ALA A 144 -12.73 -4.20 1.38
C ALA A 144 -13.03 -3.28 2.57
N GLY A 145 -12.08 -3.11 3.49
CA GLY A 145 -12.18 -2.18 4.60
C GLY A 145 -12.27 -0.71 4.14
N ALA A 146 -11.42 -0.31 3.19
CA ALA A 146 -11.43 1.03 2.62
C ALA A 146 -12.74 1.36 1.90
N ASP A 147 -13.24 0.44 1.08
CA ASP A 147 -14.50 0.62 0.37
C ASP A 147 -15.68 0.73 1.35
N SER A 148 -15.70 -0.06 2.43
CA SER A 148 -16.70 0.03 3.50
C SER A 148 -16.69 1.40 4.20
N GLU A 149 -15.52 1.92 4.57
CA GLU A 149 -15.41 3.23 5.20
C GLU A 149 -15.83 4.38 4.27
N ILE A 150 -15.53 4.26 2.98
CA ILE A 150 -15.98 5.23 1.97
C ILE A 150 -17.51 5.22 1.83
N GLU A 151 -18.14 4.06 1.82
CA GLU A 151 -19.60 3.91 1.76
C GLU A 151 -20.27 4.43 3.02
N GLU A 152 -19.74 4.15 4.20
CA GLU A 152 -20.20 4.71 5.46
C GLU A 152 -20.08 6.24 5.50
N GLY A 153 -18.94 6.77 5.03
CA GLY A 153 -18.72 8.21 4.91
C GLY A 153 -19.71 8.89 3.98
N LYS A 154 -20.03 8.30 2.83
CA LYS A 154 -21.06 8.78 1.90
C LYS A 154 -22.46 8.76 2.54
N THR A 155 -22.79 7.67 3.24
CA THR A 155 -24.06 7.50 3.94
C THR A 155 -24.22 8.56 5.03
N MET A 156 -23.23 8.74 5.88
CA MET A 156 -23.21 9.79 6.91
C MET A 156 -23.32 11.19 6.30
N GLY A 157 -22.57 11.47 5.22
CA GLY A 157 -22.61 12.73 4.50
C GLY A 157 -24.00 13.05 3.90
N SER A 158 -24.80 12.04 3.57
CA SER A 158 -26.16 12.22 3.07
C SER A 158 -27.20 12.37 4.17
N ILE A 159 -27.02 11.69 5.29
CA ILE A 159 -27.99 11.67 6.42
C ILE A 159 -27.85 12.92 7.30
N LEU A 160 -26.62 13.35 7.60
CA LEU A 160 -26.38 14.47 8.50
C LEU A 160 -27.08 15.79 8.10
N PRO A 161 -27.04 16.24 6.83
CA PRO A 161 -27.76 17.45 6.42
C PRO A 161 -29.28 17.36 6.63
N VAL A 162 -29.83 16.17 6.36
CA VAL A 162 -31.30 15.93 6.55
C VAL A 162 -31.64 15.96 8.03
N LEU A 163 -30.81 15.34 8.88
CA LEU A 163 -31.00 15.35 10.33
C LEU A 163 -30.95 16.79 10.89
N PHE A 164 -29.96 17.59 10.48
CA PHE A 164 -29.84 18.98 10.90
C PHE A 164 -31.02 19.83 10.44
N LEU A 165 -31.50 19.62 9.22
CA LEU A 165 -32.71 20.33 8.71
C LEU A 165 -33.94 19.95 9.53
N LEU A 166 -34.11 18.69 9.89
CA LEU A 166 -35.22 18.21 10.69
C LEU A 166 -35.18 18.79 12.11
N ILE A 167 -34.01 18.87 12.74
CA ILE A 167 -33.84 19.53 14.04
C ILE A 167 -34.15 21.02 13.94
N ALA A 168 -33.69 21.70 12.90
CA ALA A 168 -33.95 23.12 12.69
C ALA A 168 -35.44 23.40 12.55
N VAL A 169 -36.19 22.55 11.85
CA VAL A 169 -37.67 22.68 11.71
C VAL A 169 -38.39 22.42 13.03
N LEU A 170 -37.92 21.46 13.83
CA LEU A 170 -38.54 21.13 15.12
C LEU A 170 -38.24 22.17 16.21
N THR A 171 -37.23 23.00 16.06
CA THR A 171 -36.85 24.05 17.03
C THR A 171 -37.36 25.44 16.66
N MET A 172 -37.99 25.60 15.50
CA MET A 172 -38.74 26.80 15.10
C MET A 172 -40.16 26.74 15.56
#